data_41d3c630de3e29e9356c58420ba60afb
#
_entry.id   41d3c630de3e29e9356c58420ba60afb
#
_cell.length_a   1.000
_cell.length_b   1.000
_cell.length_c   1.000
_cell.angle_alpha   90.00
_cell.angle_beta   90.00
_cell.angle_gamma   90.00
#
_symmetry.space_group_name_H-M   'P 1'
#
loop_
_entity.id
_entity.type
_entity.pdbx_description
1 polymer ?
#
loop_
_entity_poly.entity_id
_entity_poly.type
_entity_poly.pdbx_seq_one_letter_code
_entity_poly.pdbx_strand_id
1 'polypeptide(L)'
;GPGTLRGLEGIASWPGHRLPAVAMFTCRVVNAPLAIQPDNIEVSYLLNCGMIVFHAENQQDMFDFTMAGFVISEKNDVTLPVGVCCDGFFVTHARGYVRMQDRSMKLPPREAWRGAVPVLDAENPPARLSRDAPVQKSNFMAYNIHAVWQQEVWAAVERSRKYIDQYMGGLLTAENVDGAEA
;
A
#
# COMPACT_ATOMS: atom_id res chain seq x y z
N GLY A 1 1.38 -2.25 -15.25
CA GLY A 1 1.73 -1.99 -16.65
C GLY A 1 1.99 -0.52 -16.94
N PRO A 2 2.13 -0.12 -18.20
CA PRO A 2 2.42 1.27 -18.58
C PRO A 2 1.45 2.31 -18.02
N GLY A 3 0.22 1.92 -17.70
CA GLY A 3 -0.75 2.78 -17.03
C GLY A 3 -0.31 3.18 -15.62
N THR A 4 0.31 2.29 -14.88
CA THR A 4 0.89 2.57 -13.57
C THR A 4 1.96 3.65 -13.67
N LEU A 5 2.83 3.55 -14.67
CA LEU A 5 3.89 4.55 -14.87
C LEU A 5 3.32 5.93 -15.25
N ARG A 6 2.25 5.98 -16.04
CA ARG A 6 1.57 7.25 -16.35
C ARG A 6 0.94 7.88 -15.11
N GLY A 7 0.41 7.06 -14.21
CA GLY A 7 -0.17 7.51 -12.95
C GLY A 7 0.84 7.72 -11.83
N LEU A 8 2.13 7.43 -12.05
CA LEU A 8 3.13 7.37 -11.00
C LEU A 8 3.29 8.69 -10.23
N GLU A 9 3.17 9.82 -10.90
CA GLU A 9 3.21 11.14 -10.24
C GLU A 9 2.15 11.25 -9.15
N GLY A 10 0.92 10.87 -9.45
CA GLY A 10 -0.18 10.86 -8.47
C GLY A 10 0.01 9.77 -7.43
N ILE A 11 0.33 8.55 -7.84
CA ILE A 11 0.48 7.38 -6.96
C ILE A 11 1.64 7.59 -5.96
N ALA A 12 2.74 8.17 -6.41
CA ALA A 12 3.90 8.44 -5.57
C ALA A 12 3.60 9.40 -4.39
N SER A 13 2.57 10.22 -4.53
CA SER A 13 2.15 11.13 -3.47
C SER A 13 1.29 10.46 -2.38
N TRP A 14 0.69 9.30 -2.64
CA TRP A 14 -0.25 8.66 -1.73
C TRP A 14 0.33 8.33 -0.35
N PRO A 15 1.54 7.74 -0.24
CA PRO A 15 2.14 7.48 1.08
C PRO A 15 2.37 8.75 1.88
N GLY A 16 2.83 9.82 1.23
CA GLY A 16 3.02 11.13 1.86
C GLY A 16 1.72 11.76 2.36
N HIS A 17 0.61 11.50 1.68
CA HIS A 17 -0.73 11.92 2.13
C HIS A 17 -1.29 11.02 3.23
N ARG A 18 -0.65 9.90 3.54
CA ARG A 18 -1.10 8.94 4.56
C ARG A 18 -2.56 8.51 4.33
N LEU A 19 -2.86 8.12 3.09
CA LEU A 19 -4.20 7.68 2.69
C LEU A 19 -4.34 6.17 2.90
N PRO A 20 -5.33 5.71 3.68
CA PRO A 20 -5.65 4.30 3.79
C PRO A 20 -6.41 3.87 2.54
N ALA A 21 -5.69 3.37 1.55
CA ALA A 21 -6.24 2.93 0.29
C ALA A 21 -5.64 1.57 -0.11
N VAL A 22 -6.42 0.76 -0.81
CA VAL A 22 -5.93 -0.46 -1.44
C VAL A 22 -6.09 -0.34 -2.95
N ALA A 23 -5.02 -0.56 -3.68
CA ALA A 23 -5.01 -0.51 -5.13
C ALA A 23 -4.43 -1.79 -5.72
N MET A 24 -5.07 -2.29 -6.76
CA MET A 24 -4.61 -3.46 -7.50
C MET A 24 -3.81 -3.02 -8.72
N PHE A 25 -2.63 -3.61 -8.90
CA PHE A 25 -1.72 -3.32 -9.98
C PHE A 25 -1.46 -4.57 -10.81
N THR A 26 -1.92 -4.57 -12.03
CA THR A 26 -1.62 -5.62 -13.01
C THR A 26 -0.29 -5.32 -13.67
N CYS A 27 0.73 -6.07 -13.33
CA CYS A 27 2.09 -5.89 -13.84
C CYS A 27 2.24 -6.47 -15.25
N ARG A 28 2.90 -5.77 -16.11
CA ARG A 28 3.31 -6.25 -17.44
C ARG A 28 4.53 -5.48 -17.92
N VAL A 29 5.21 -6.00 -18.94
CA VAL A 29 6.36 -5.35 -19.56
C VAL A 29 6.06 -3.88 -19.89
N VAL A 30 6.90 -3.00 -19.38
CA VAL A 30 6.79 -1.54 -19.54
C VAL A 30 7.80 -0.98 -20.53
N ASN A 31 8.86 -1.74 -20.84
CA ASN A 31 9.92 -1.39 -21.77
C ASN A 31 9.67 -2.02 -23.14
N ALA A 32 10.31 -1.48 -24.18
CA ALA A 32 10.31 -2.10 -25.49
C ALA A 32 11.34 -3.26 -25.55
N PRO A 33 11.03 -4.36 -26.26
CA PRO A 33 9.80 -4.65 -26.97
C PRO A 33 8.64 -4.95 -26.01
N LEU A 34 7.48 -4.33 -26.27
CA LEU A 34 6.31 -4.48 -25.40
C LEU A 34 5.72 -5.88 -25.48
N ALA A 35 5.34 -6.42 -24.33
CA ALA A 35 4.65 -7.68 -24.20
C ALA A 35 3.53 -7.59 -23.16
N ILE A 36 2.60 -8.54 -23.18
CA ILE A 36 1.53 -8.65 -22.19
C ILE A 36 1.96 -9.42 -20.94
N GLN A 37 3.06 -10.14 -21.05
CA GLN A 37 3.66 -10.88 -19.93
C GLN A 37 4.20 -9.92 -18.89
N PRO A 38 4.27 -10.33 -17.61
CA PRO A 38 4.77 -9.49 -16.53
C PRO A 38 6.30 -9.36 -16.58
N ASP A 39 6.81 -8.23 -16.09
CA ASP A 39 8.21 -8.04 -15.72
C ASP A 39 8.37 -7.46 -14.31
N ASN A 40 7.26 -7.11 -13.67
CA ASN A 40 7.18 -6.66 -12.28
C ASN A 40 8.00 -5.40 -11.93
N ILE A 41 8.45 -4.65 -12.93
CA ILE A 41 9.19 -3.38 -12.72
C ILE A 41 8.36 -2.40 -11.88
N GLU A 42 7.05 -2.38 -12.07
CA GLU A 42 6.13 -1.49 -11.33
C GLU A 42 6.21 -1.71 -9.82
N VAL A 43 6.45 -2.93 -9.36
CA VAL A 43 6.60 -3.26 -7.94
C VAL A 43 7.73 -2.44 -7.31
N SER A 44 8.87 -2.36 -7.99
CA SER A 44 10.01 -1.57 -7.53
C SER A 44 9.69 -0.09 -7.40
N TYR A 45 8.95 0.48 -8.34
CA TYR A 45 8.53 1.88 -8.25
C TYR A 45 7.62 2.13 -7.06
N LEU A 46 6.63 1.25 -6.83
CA LEU A 46 5.69 1.39 -5.72
C LEU A 46 6.38 1.26 -4.36
N LEU A 47 7.31 0.31 -4.23
CA LEU A 47 8.12 0.15 -3.02
C LEU A 47 8.94 1.41 -2.73
N ASN A 48 9.60 1.97 -3.73
CA ASN A 48 10.41 3.18 -3.56
C ASN A 48 9.59 4.43 -3.21
N CYS A 49 8.29 4.43 -3.50
CA CYS A 49 7.40 5.50 -3.06
C CYS A 49 6.98 5.39 -1.59
N GLY A 50 7.26 4.29 -0.91
CA GLY A 50 6.85 4.05 0.48
C GLY A 50 5.47 3.41 0.61
N MET A 51 4.98 2.74 -0.42
CA MET A 51 3.78 1.89 -0.33
C MET A 51 4.11 0.55 0.32
N ILE A 52 3.12 -0.01 1.01
CA ILE A 52 3.12 -1.42 1.38
C ILE A 52 2.72 -2.20 0.12
N VAL A 53 3.54 -3.16 -0.31
CA VAL A 53 3.28 -3.90 -1.54
C VAL A 53 3.22 -5.38 -1.26
N PHE A 54 2.13 -6.01 -1.68
CA PHE A 54 1.97 -7.45 -1.76
C PHE A 54 2.07 -7.88 -3.23
N HIS A 55 2.75 -8.99 -3.47
CA HIS A 55 2.80 -9.60 -4.79
C HIS A 55 2.07 -10.94 -4.77
N ALA A 56 0.98 -11.01 -5.50
CA ALA A 56 0.12 -12.18 -5.56
C ALA A 56 0.56 -13.12 -6.68
N GLU A 57 0.76 -14.38 -6.35
CA GLU A 57 1.17 -15.43 -7.30
C GLU A 57 -0.02 -16.09 -7.99
N ASN A 58 -1.19 -16.02 -7.37
CA ASN A 58 -2.42 -16.66 -7.85
C ASN A 58 -3.67 -15.86 -7.47
N GLN A 59 -4.84 -16.34 -7.87
CA GLN A 59 -6.11 -15.67 -7.63
C GLN A 59 -6.52 -15.67 -6.15
N GLN A 60 -6.11 -16.70 -5.40
CA GLN A 60 -6.36 -16.74 -3.96
C GLN A 60 -5.60 -15.66 -3.23
N ASP A 61 -4.31 -15.49 -3.57
CA ASP A 61 -3.48 -14.43 -3.00
C ASP A 61 -4.04 -13.04 -3.31
N MET A 62 -4.52 -12.83 -4.55
CA MET A 62 -5.16 -11.56 -4.92
C MET A 62 -6.32 -11.23 -3.99
N PHE A 63 -7.15 -12.23 -3.67
CA PHE A 63 -8.27 -12.07 -2.76
C PHE A 63 -7.80 -11.80 -1.34
N ASP A 64 -6.93 -12.65 -0.81
CA ASP A 64 -6.48 -12.60 0.58
C ASP A 64 -5.65 -11.34 0.86
N PHE A 65 -4.75 -10.96 -0.05
CA PHE A 65 -3.93 -9.75 0.09
C PHE A 65 -4.75 -8.47 -0.03
N THR A 66 -5.81 -8.49 -0.85
CA THR A 66 -6.73 -7.35 -0.91
C THR A 66 -7.45 -7.17 0.42
N MET A 67 -7.95 -8.25 1.01
CA MET A 67 -8.62 -8.21 2.31
C MET A 67 -7.66 -7.77 3.42
N ALA A 68 -6.46 -8.36 3.47
CA ALA A 68 -5.42 -7.98 4.43
C ALA A 68 -4.98 -6.51 4.23
N GLY A 69 -4.90 -6.06 2.98
CA GLY A 69 -4.55 -4.70 2.61
C GLY A 69 -5.48 -3.67 3.25
N PHE A 70 -6.79 -3.88 3.21
CA PHE A 70 -7.74 -2.99 3.88
C PHE A 70 -7.52 -2.94 5.39
N VAL A 71 -7.36 -4.10 6.02
CA VAL A 71 -7.15 -4.19 7.47
C VAL A 71 -5.87 -3.46 7.88
N ILE A 72 -4.78 -3.64 7.15
CA ILE A 72 -3.47 -3.07 7.46
C ILE A 72 -3.43 -1.57 7.18
N SER A 73 -3.94 -1.16 6.01
CA SER A 73 -3.92 0.24 5.60
C SER A 73 -4.70 1.16 6.55
N GLU A 74 -5.77 0.65 7.14
CA GLU A 74 -6.66 1.40 8.03
C GLU A 74 -6.19 1.46 9.49
N LYS A 75 -5.07 0.80 9.85
CA LYS A 75 -4.50 0.93 11.19
C LYS A 75 -3.99 2.34 11.44
N ASN A 76 -4.40 2.94 12.58
CA ASN A 76 -4.10 4.35 12.90
C ASN A 76 -2.59 4.64 12.99
N ASP A 77 -1.79 3.66 13.38
CA ASP A 77 -0.33 3.77 13.45
C ASP A 77 0.36 3.44 12.12
N VAL A 78 -0.38 2.95 11.12
CA VAL A 78 0.09 2.68 9.76
C VAL A 78 -0.42 3.75 8.80
N THR A 79 -1.70 3.76 8.49
CA THR A 79 -2.38 4.73 7.60
C THR A 79 -1.59 4.96 6.31
N LEU A 80 -1.30 3.88 5.58
CA LEU A 80 -0.56 3.90 4.33
C LEU A 80 -1.35 3.20 3.22
N PRO A 81 -1.15 3.59 1.96
CA PRO A 81 -1.71 2.84 0.85
C PRO A 81 -1.03 1.48 0.72
N VAL A 82 -1.83 0.49 0.32
CA VAL A 82 -1.39 -0.87 0.02
C VAL A 82 -1.56 -1.12 -1.48
N GLY A 83 -0.50 -1.55 -2.12
CA GLY A 83 -0.51 -2.04 -3.49
C GLY A 83 -0.57 -3.57 -3.52
N VAL A 84 -1.56 -4.13 -4.17
CA VAL A 84 -1.63 -5.56 -4.47
C VAL A 84 -1.25 -5.75 -5.93
N CYS A 85 -0.04 -6.22 -6.15
CA CYS A 85 0.51 -6.48 -7.48
C CYS A 85 0.26 -7.92 -7.88
N CYS A 86 0.04 -8.16 -9.16
CA CYS A 86 -0.04 -9.51 -9.70
C CYS A 86 0.46 -9.52 -11.14
N ASP A 87 0.83 -10.71 -11.58
CA ASP A 87 1.21 -10.95 -12.95
C ASP A 87 0.04 -10.70 -13.90
N GLY A 88 0.21 -9.76 -14.80
CA GLY A 88 -0.66 -9.58 -15.94
C GLY A 88 -0.63 -10.84 -16.80
N PHE A 89 -1.72 -11.21 -17.42
CA PHE A 89 -1.90 -12.42 -18.20
C PHE A 89 -1.92 -13.72 -17.37
N PHE A 90 -0.89 -14.07 -16.61
CA PHE A 90 -0.83 -15.35 -15.88
C PHE A 90 -1.82 -15.41 -14.72
N VAL A 91 -1.99 -14.34 -13.97
CA VAL A 91 -2.96 -14.29 -12.87
C VAL A 91 -4.29 -13.70 -13.35
N THR A 92 -4.26 -12.61 -14.12
CA THR A 92 -5.47 -11.86 -14.45
C THR A 92 -6.34 -12.48 -15.54
N HIS A 93 -5.78 -13.31 -16.41
CA HIS A 93 -6.52 -13.99 -17.50
C HIS A 93 -6.74 -15.47 -17.23
N ALA A 94 -6.03 -16.05 -16.28
CA ALA A 94 -6.26 -17.42 -15.85
C ALA A 94 -7.52 -17.50 -14.96
N ARG A 95 -8.20 -18.64 -15.03
CA ARG A 95 -9.27 -18.97 -14.10
C ARG A 95 -8.72 -19.82 -12.98
N GLY A 96 -8.99 -19.43 -11.74
CA GLY A 96 -8.60 -20.17 -10.55
C GLY A 96 -9.78 -20.28 -9.59
N TYR A 97 -9.72 -21.28 -8.72
CA TYR A 97 -10.67 -21.40 -7.62
C TYR A 97 -10.22 -20.49 -6.48
N VAL A 98 -11.14 -19.70 -5.96
CA VAL A 98 -10.90 -18.87 -4.79
C VAL A 98 -11.81 -19.39 -3.66
N ARG A 99 -11.17 -19.78 -2.57
CA ARG A 99 -11.90 -20.09 -1.34
C ARG A 99 -12.36 -18.78 -0.72
N MET A 100 -13.64 -18.53 -0.79
CA MET A 100 -14.22 -17.39 -0.07
C MET A 100 -14.06 -17.66 1.41
N GLN A 101 -13.47 -16.72 2.12
CA GLN A 101 -13.40 -16.80 3.57
C GLN A 101 -14.81 -16.86 4.14
N ASP A 102 -15.02 -17.68 5.16
CA ASP A 102 -16.31 -17.77 5.79
C ASP A 102 -16.76 -16.37 6.23
N ARG A 103 -18.02 -16.02 5.95
CA ARG A 103 -18.62 -14.75 6.39
C ARG A 103 -18.55 -14.56 7.91
N SER A 104 -18.25 -15.63 8.65
CA SER A 104 -17.94 -15.57 10.08
C SER A 104 -16.60 -14.93 10.39
N MET A 105 -15.68 -14.85 9.43
CA MET A 105 -14.43 -14.10 9.59
C MET A 105 -14.76 -12.61 9.61
N LYS A 106 -15.09 -12.13 10.79
CA LYS A 106 -15.33 -10.72 11.02
C LYS A 106 -14.00 -10.00 10.80
N LEU A 107 -13.95 -9.19 9.77
CA LEU A 107 -12.92 -8.17 9.71
C LEU A 107 -12.92 -7.43 11.04
N PRO A 108 -11.76 -7.16 11.64
CA PRO A 108 -11.72 -6.37 12.86
C PRO A 108 -12.47 -5.07 12.62
N PRO A 109 -13.21 -4.57 13.62
CA PRO A 109 -13.90 -3.30 13.49
C PRO A 109 -12.89 -2.24 13.06
N ARG A 110 -13.29 -1.44 12.07
CA ARG A 110 -12.49 -0.32 11.62
C ARG A 110 -12.17 0.57 12.82
N GLU A 111 -10.90 0.84 13.02
CA GLU A 111 -10.50 1.83 14.00
C GLU A 111 -11.08 3.19 13.61
N ALA A 112 -11.60 3.93 14.60
CA ALA A 112 -12.03 5.30 14.33
C ALA A 112 -10.85 6.06 13.74
N TRP A 113 -10.99 6.51 12.51
CA TRP A 113 -9.89 7.15 11.78
C TRP A 113 -9.43 8.41 12.49
N ARG A 114 -8.23 8.39 12.96
CA ARG A 114 -7.55 9.53 13.57
C ARG A 114 -6.41 9.97 12.68
N GLY A 115 -6.69 10.36 11.46
CA GLY A 115 -5.71 10.61 10.43
C GLY A 115 -4.33 11.00 10.92
N ALA A 116 -3.32 10.34 10.40
CA ALA A 116 -1.93 10.75 10.61
C ALA A 116 -1.65 12.13 9.98
N VAL A 117 -2.51 12.55 9.07
CA VAL A 117 -2.49 13.87 8.46
C VAL A 117 -3.43 14.78 9.26
N PRO A 118 -3.01 15.98 9.61
CA PRO A 118 -3.86 16.95 10.24
C PRO A 118 -5.11 17.19 9.39
N VAL A 119 -6.28 16.94 9.95
CA VAL A 119 -7.54 17.29 9.33
C VAL A 119 -7.62 18.81 9.24
N LEU A 120 -8.15 19.34 8.14
CA LEU A 120 -8.47 20.75 8.02
C LEU A 120 -9.65 21.05 8.96
N ASP A 121 -9.32 21.48 10.15
CA ASP A 121 -10.27 21.93 11.17
C ASP A 121 -10.15 23.43 11.28
N ALA A 122 -11.23 24.14 10.99
CA ALA A 122 -11.24 25.61 11.03
C ALA A 122 -11.08 26.16 12.45
N GLU A 123 -11.53 25.41 13.46
CA GLU A 123 -11.45 25.82 14.87
C GLU A 123 -10.07 25.48 15.47
N ASN A 124 -9.45 24.39 14.99
CA ASN A 124 -8.14 23.95 15.43
C ASN A 124 -7.23 23.67 14.22
N PRO A 125 -6.83 24.71 13.48
CA PRO A 125 -5.99 24.52 12.30
C PRO A 125 -4.66 23.86 12.69
N PRO A 126 -4.22 22.83 11.96
CA PRO A 126 -2.97 22.17 12.26
C PRO A 126 -1.82 23.17 12.26
N ALA A 127 -0.91 23.06 13.20
CA ALA A 127 0.20 24.00 13.40
C ALA A 127 1.02 24.26 12.11
N ARG A 128 1.02 23.31 11.17
CA ARG A 128 1.65 23.46 9.85
C ARG A 128 0.93 24.41 8.91
N LEU A 129 -0.37 24.61 9.12
CA LEU A 129 -1.21 25.51 8.32
C LEU A 129 -1.51 26.79 9.08
N SER A 130 -1.05 26.92 10.33
CA SER A 130 -1.26 28.14 11.10
C SER A 130 -0.47 29.30 10.46
N ARG A 131 -1.04 30.49 10.54
CA ARG A 131 -0.45 31.74 10.03
C ARG A 131 0.97 31.99 10.57
N ASP A 132 1.25 31.46 11.76
CA ASP A 132 2.52 31.63 12.47
C ASP A 132 3.44 30.42 12.34
N ALA A 133 3.06 29.43 11.51
CA ALA A 133 3.90 28.26 11.29
C ALA A 133 5.22 28.69 10.62
N PRO A 134 6.36 28.42 11.24
CA PRO A 134 7.67 28.82 10.70
C PRO A 134 8.00 28.15 9.36
N VAL A 135 7.18 27.23 8.93
CA VAL A 135 7.28 26.36 7.75
C VAL A 135 7.40 27.12 6.44
N GLN A 136 6.77 28.28 6.34
CA GLN A 136 6.67 29.00 5.07
C GLN A 136 7.80 30.03 4.87
N LYS A 137 8.72 30.15 5.82
CA LYS A 137 9.71 31.21 5.80
C LYS A 137 10.98 30.93 4.99
N SER A 138 11.24 29.67 4.63
CA SER A 138 12.36 29.35 3.73
C SER A 138 12.19 27.97 3.07
N ASN A 139 12.73 27.83 1.85
CA ASN A 139 12.80 26.54 1.15
C ASN A 139 13.56 25.46 1.94
N PHE A 140 14.53 25.87 2.75
CA PHE A 140 15.29 24.97 3.61
C PHE A 140 14.42 24.33 4.70
N MET A 141 13.53 25.11 5.31
CA MET A 141 12.62 24.59 6.31
C MET A 141 11.59 23.64 5.69
N ALA A 142 11.07 23.95 4.50
CA ALA A 142 10.18 23.07 3.77
C ALA A 142 10.86 21.72 3.45
N TYR A 143 12.12 21.74 3.05
CA TYR A 143 12.89 20.52 2.80
C TYR A 143 13.09 19.68 4.07
N ASN A 144 13.42 20.27 5.19
CA ASN A 144 13.59 19.57 6.45
C ASN A 144 12.30 18.92 6.92
N ILE A 145 11.16 19.59 6.77
CA ILE A 145 9.86 19.02 7.09
C ILE A 145 9.53 17.85 6.18
N HIS A 146 9.82 17.96 4.90
CA HIS A 146 9.67 16.85 3.96
C HIS A 146 10.54 15.66 4.38
N ALA A 147 11.80 15.87 4.72
CA ALA A 147 12.68 14.79 5.17
C ALA A 147 12.17 14.09 6.43
N VAL A 148 11.71 14.85 7.44
CA VAL A 148 11.10 14.28 8.65
C VAL A 148 9.83 13.50 8.30
N TRP A 149 9.01 14.02 7.40
CA TRP A 149 7.79 13.36 6.96
C TRP A 149 8.07 12.05 6.23
N GLN A 150 9.09 12.01 5.37
CA GLN A 150 9.52 10.77 4.72
C GLN A 150 10.00 9.74 5.72
N GLN A 151 10.75 10.13 6.75
CA GLN A 151 11.13 9.22 7.84
C GLN A 151 9.92 8.62 8.53
N GLU A 152 8.87 9.42 8.76
CA GLU A 152 7.61 8.92 9.36
C GLU A 152 6.87 7.95 8.44
N VAL A 153 6.88 8.15 7.12
CA VAL A 153 6.34 7.20 6.16
C VAL A 153 7.06 5.85 6.27
N TRP A 154 8.39 5.85 6.27
CA TRP A 154 9.16 4.61 6.42
C TRP A 154 8.96 3.95 7.79
N ALA A 155 8.87 4.73 8.85
CA ALA A 155 8.54 4.20 10.17
C ALA A 155 7.14 3.55 10.20
N ALA A 156 6.18 4.08 9.46
CA ALA A 156 4.86 3.47 9.33
C ALA A 156 4.89 2.17 8.51
N VAL A 157 5.72 2.09 7.48
CA VAL A 157 5.99 0.84 6.75
C VAL A 157 6.54 -0.22 7.72
N GLU A 158 7.52 0.12 8.54
CA GLU A 158 8.05 -0.83 9.53
C GLU A 158 6.97 -1.26 10.55
N ARG A 159 6.15 -0.34 11.03
CA ARG A 159 5.03 -0.68 11.92
C ARG A 159 4.00 -1.61 11.29
N SER A 160 3.83 -1.56 9.97
CA SER A 160 2.89 -2.44 9.28
C SER A 160 3.28 -3.92 9.37
N ARG A 161 4.56 -4.24 9.50
CA ARG A 161 5.07 -5.63 9.56
C ARG A 161 4.40 -6.47 10.63
N LYS A 162 4.20 -5.91 11.83
CA LYS A 162 3.51 -6.63 12.92
C LYS A 162 2.09 -7.06 12.53
N TYR A 163 1.39 -6.24 11.74
CA TYR A 163 0.05 -6.55 11.28
C TYR A 163 0.06 -7.55 10.12
N ILE A 164 1.06 -7.44 9.24
CA ILE A 164 1.30 -8.44 8.20
C ILE A 164 1.50 -9.80 8.83
N ASP A 165 2.43 -9.93 9.77
CA ASP A 165 2.68 -11.18 10.48
C ASP A 165 1.44 -11.71 11.21
N GLN A 166 0.69 -10.82 11.86
CA GLN A 166 -0.52 -11.19 12.59
C GLN A 166 -1.63 -11.70 11.67
N TYR A 167 -1.86 -11.05 10.54
CA TYR A 167 -2.98 -11.38 9.65
C TYR A 167 -2.59 -12.42 8.61
N MET A 168 -1.38 -12.35 8.08
CA MET A 168 -0.89 -13.31 7.08
C MET A 168 -0.50 -14.64 7.70
N GLY A 169 0.03 -14.66 8.93
CA GLY A 169 0.32 -15.89 9.68
C GLY A 169 -0.91 -16.75 9.94
N GLY A 170 -2.12 -16.17 9.90
CA GLY A 170 -3.38 -16.91 9.97
C GLY A 170 -3.97 -17.26 8.59
N LEU A 171 -3.51 -16.58 7.51
CA LEU A 171 -3.96 -16.82 6.12
C LEU A 171 -3.00 -17.73 5.36
N LEU A 172 -1.71 -17.63 5.64
CA LEU A 172 -0.68 -18.54 5.14
C LEU A 172 -0.75 -19.82 5.96
N THR A 173 -1.57 -20.76 5.52
CA THR A 173 -1.50 -22.12 6.05
C THR A 173 -0.18 -22.76 5.60
N ALA A 174 0.33 -23.70 6.38
CA ALA A 174 1.56 -24.44 6.03
C ALA A 174 1.53 -25.04 4.61
N GLU A 175 0.34 -25.34 4.10
CA GLU A 175 0.12 -25.83 2.74
C GLU A 175 0.51 -24.83 1.64
N ASN A 176 0.51 -23.53 1.94
CA ASN A 176 0.94 -22.50 0.96
C ASN A 176 2.44 -22.24 1.00
N VAL A 177 3.11 -22.62 2.09
CA VAL A 177 4.56 -22.45 2.26
C VAL A 177 5.30 -23.63 1.64
N ASP A 178 4.76 -24.84 1.79
CA ASP A 178 5.36 -26.08 1.22
C ASP A 178 5.31 -26.12 -0.31
N GLY A 179 4.43 -25.35 -0.94
CA GLY A 179 4.35 -25.23 -2.40
C GLY A 179 5.37 -24.26 -3.01
N ALA A 180 6.06 -23.47 -2.22
CA ALA A 180 7.03 -22.48 -2.70
C ALA A 180 8.45 -23.05 -2.85
N GLU A 181 8.69 -24.28 -2.43
CA GLU A 181 9.98 -24.98 -2.55
C GLU A 181 10.07 -25.96 -3.75
N ALA A 182 9.09 -25.95 -4.67
CA ALA A 182 9.05 -26.85 -5.82
C ALA A 182 9.36 -26.14 -7.15
#